data_d612a3af56559aa88cadd7d2b4270223
#
_entry.id   d612a3af56559aa88cadd7d2b4270223
#
_cell.length_a   1.000
_cell.length_b   1.000
_cell.length_c   1.000
_cell.angle_alpha   90.00
_cell.angle_beta   90.00
_cell.angle_gamma   90.00
#
_symmetry.space_group_name_H-M   'P 1'
#
loop_
_entity.id
_entity.type
_entity.pdbx_description
1 polymer ?
#
loop_
_entity_poly.entity_id
_entity_poly.type
_entity_poly.pdbx_seq_one_letter_code
_entity_poly.pdbx_strand_id
1 'polypeptide(L)'
;IRMSEINALLSYAVLQKIDEIIQNKYLIASRLISACKKSGTEYIDPVRNFQRSNLYKFILLSRSKDPILYFAKITKRTSPVYDYALGKDIFGISTRHICLPIWYGQSSAITERIVKEISED
;
A
#
# COMPACT_ATOMS: atom_id res chain seq x y z
N ILE A 1 15.60 2.45 26.53
CA ILE A 1 15.56 1.17 25.79
C ILE A 1 16.83 1.09 24.98
N ARG A 2 17.68 0.10 25.29
CA ARG A 2 18.90 -0.15 24.50
C ARG A 2 18.58 -1.09 23.35
N MET A 3 18.97 -0.71 22.14
CA MET A 3 18.93 -1.60 20.98
C MET A 3 20.01 -2.68 21.19
N SER A 4 19.65 -3.97 21.00
CA SER A 4 20.65 -5.03 21.03
C SER A 4 21.64 -4.86 19.88
N GLU A 5 22.87 -5.34 20.04
CA GLU A 5 23.90 -5.28 18.99
C GLU A 5 23.42 -5.94 17.69
N ILE A 6 22.70 -7.06 17.81
CA ILE A 6 22.11 -7.76 16.65
C ILE A 6 21.11 -6.85 15.92
N ASN A 7 20.21 -6.18 16.66
CA ASN A 7 19.25 -5.26 16.05
C ASN A 7 19.94 -4.06 15.42
N ALA A 8 21.03 -3.55 16.02
CA ALA A 8 21.82 -2.46 15.45
C ALA A 8 22.48 -2.89 14.13
N LEU A 9 23.06 -4.08 14.06
CA LEU A 9 23.65 -4.62 12.84
C LEU A 9 22.61 -4.83 11.73
N LEU A 10 21.45 -5.38 12.06
CA LEU A 10 20.35 -5.57 11.11
C LEU A 10 19.83 -4.22 10.61
N SER A 11 19.65 -3.26 11.50
CA SER A 11 19.21 -1.90 11.13
C SER A 11 20.23 -1.22 10.22
N TYR A 12 21.52 -1.36 10.51
CA TYR A 12 22.60 -0.83 9.67
C TYR A 12 22.57 -1.46 8.27
N ALA A 13 22.44 -2.78 8.17
CA ALA A 13 22.37 -3.49 6.90
C ALA A 13 21.16 -3.04 6.06
N VAL A 14 20.01 -2.79 6.70
CA VAL A 14 18.82 -2.25 6.02
C VAL A 14 19.04 -0.82 5.55
N LEU A 15 19.64 0.03 6.39
CA LEU A 15 19.94 1.42 6.03
C LEU A 15 20.88 1.54 4.83
N GLN A 16 21.84 0.63 4.68
CA GLN A 16 22.72 0.58 3.51
C GLN A 16 21.96 0.36 2.19
N LYS A 17 20.76 -0.22 2.25
CA LYS A 17 19.92 -0.54 1.09
C LYS A 17 18.66 0.30 1.01
N ILE A 18 18.51 1.33 1.83
CA ILE A 18 17.25 2.04 1.95
C ILE A 18 16.77 2.65 0.64
N ASP A 19 17.68 3.20 -0.15
CA ASP A 19 17.33 3.79 -1.44
C ASP A 19 16.87 2.74 -2.44
N GLU A 20 17.56 1.60 -2.50
CA GLU A 20 17.15 0.46 -3.33
C GLU A 20 15.77 -0.07 -2.94
N ILE A 21 15.54 -0.21 -1.64
CA ILE A 21 14.25 -0.66 -1.08
C ILE A 21 13.13 0.31 -1.49
N ILE A 22 13.36 1.60 -1.34
CA ILE A 22 12.39 2.63 -1.69
C ILE A 22 12.12 2.63 -3.20
N GLN A 23 13.15 2.60 -4.02
CA GLN A 23 13.01 2.56 -5.48
C GLN A 23 12.23 1.33 -5.94
N ASN A 24 12.54 0.16 -5.41
CA ASN A 24 11.81 -1.07 -5.73
C ASN A 24 10.31 -0.95 -5.40
N LYS A 25 9.97 -0.41 -4.24
CA LYS A 25 8.58 -0.16 -3.85
C LYS A 25 7.88 0.84 -4.78
N TYR A 26 8.58 1.89 -5.24
CA TYR A 26 8.03 2.85 -6.20
C TYR A 26 7.79 2.24 -7.58
N LEU A 27 8.62 1.31 -8.03
CA LEU A 27 8.38 0.54 -9.26
C LEU A 27 7.09 -0.28 -9.15
N ILE A 28 6.87 -0.95 -8.01
CA ILE A 28 5.64 -1.69 -7.77
C ILE A 28 4.45 -0.72 -7.72
N ALA A 29 4.56 0.37 -6.94
CA ALA A 29 3.50 1.37 -6.81
C ALA A 29 3.11 1.97 -8.16
N SER A 30 4.05 2.24 -9.07
CA SER A 30 3.76 2.78 -10.39
C SER A 30 2.86 1.88 -11.24
N ARG A 31 3.00 0.56 -11.09
CA ARG A 31 2.13 -0.42 -11.74
C ARG A 31 0.72 -0.39 -11.16
N LEU A 32 0.59 -0.29 -9.83
CA LEU A 32 -0.70 -0.18 -9.16
C LEU A 32 -1.40 1.15 -9.52
N ILE A 33 -0.67 2.25 -9.56
CA ILE A 33 -1.18 3.56 -10.00
C ILE A 33 -1.68 3.47 -11.44
N SER A 34 -0.93 2.82 -12.33
CA SER A 34 -1.32 2.62 -13.72
C SER A 34 -2.63 1.82 -13.83
N ALA A 35 -2.79 0.78 -13.01
CA ALA A 35 -4.02 0.00 -12.95
C ALA A 35 -5.19 0.86 -12.45
N CYS A 36 -5.01 1.60 -11.35
CA CYS A 36 -6.04 2.50 -10.82
C CYS A 36 -6.48 3.55 -11.85
N LYS A 37 -5.53 4.16 -12.56
CA LYS A 37 -5.84 5.13 -13.63
C LYS A 37 -6.64 4.52 -14.77
N LYS A 38 -6.32 3.29 -15.18
CA LYS A 38 -7.03 2.59 -16.25
C LYS A 38 -8.46 2.18 -15.84
N SER A 39 -8.64 1.72 -14.61
CA SER A 39 -9.95 1.31 -14.10
C SER A 39 -10.80 2.49 -13.60
N GLY A 40 -10.20 3.67 -13.39
CA GLY A 40 -10.87 4.82 -12.75
C GLY A 40 -11.02 4.66 -11.23
N THR A 41 -10.28 3.74 -10.61
CA THR A 41 -10.28 3.55 -9.16
C THR A 41 -9.46 4.67 -8.50
N GLU A 42 -10.04 5.30 -7.49
CA GLU A 42 -9.37 6.36 -6.72
C GLU A 42 -8.26 5.76 -5.84
N TYR A 43 -7.19 6.50 -5.65
CA TYR A 43 -6.08 6.09 -4.79
C TYR A 43 -5.45 7.30 -4.09
N ILE A 44 -4.73 7.05 -3.00
CA ILE A 44 -3.92 8.08 -2.34
C ILE A 44 -2.57 8.13 -3.04
N ASP A 45 -2.28 9.27 -3.67
CA ASP A 45 -1.01 9.46 -4.38
C ASP A 45 0.15 9.42 -3.38
N PRO A 46 1.11 8.48 -3.55
CA PRO A 46 2.28 8.38 -2.68
C PRO A 46 3.27 9.55 -2.85
N VAL A 47 3.08 10.38 -3.89
CA VAL A 47 3.87 11.59 -4.13
C VAL A 47 2.92 12.78 -4.16
N ARG A 48 2.93 13.59 -3.10
CA ARG A 48 2.07 14.76 -3.00
C ARG A 48 2.86 15.95 -2.45
N ASN A 49 2.70 17.11 -3.07
CA ASN A 49 3.33 18.37 -2.61
C ASN A 49 4.85 18.22 -2.41
N PHE A 50 5.55 17.60 -3.35
CA PHE A 50 7.00 17.32 -3.30
C PHE A 50 7.45 16.39 -2.16
N GLN A 51 6.52 15.84 -1.39
CA GLN A 51 6.79 14.83 -0.38
C GLN A 51 6.55 13.43 -0.95
N ARG A 52 7.40 12.48 -0.54
CA ARG A 52 7.28 11.08 -0.94
C ARG A 52 6.95 10.21 0.28
N SER A 53 5.98 9.33 0.11
CA SER A 53 5.71 8.27 1.09
C SER A 53 6.83 7.24 1.07
N ASN A 54 7.12 6.62 2.20
CA ASN A 54 8.00 5.43 2.27
C ASN A 54 7.32 4.15 1.75
N LEU A 55 6.08 4.26 1.27
CA LEU A 55 5.29 3.16 0.74
C LEU A 55 5.19 1.97 1.71
N TYR A 56 4.84 2.24 2.97
CA TYR A 56 4.51 1.18 3.92
C TYR A 56 3.32 0.35 3.43
N LYS A 57 2.31 1.03 2.87
CA LYS A 57 1.14 0.44 2.20
C LYS A 57 0.80 1.29 0.98
N PHE A 58 0.17 0.69 0.00
CA PHE A 58 -0.51 1.42 -1.08
C PHE A 58 -2.00 1.49 -0.74
N ILE A 59 -2.57 2.69 -0.76
CA ILE A 59 -3.96 2.92 -0.35
C ILE A 59 -4.79 3.26 -1.57
N LEU A 60 -5.82 2.46 -1.84
CA LEU A 60 -6.86 2.77 -2.81
C LEU A 60 -8.21 2.94 -2.14
N LEU A 61 -9.13 3.59 -2.82
CA LEU A 61 -10.52 3.77 -2.42
C LEU A 61 -11.39 2.93 -3.35
N SER A 62 -11.76 1.73 -2.90
CA SER A 62 -12.54 0.80 -3.69
C SER A 62 -13.94 1.34 -4.01
N ARG A 63 -14.44 0.98 -5.17
CA ARG A 63 -15.83 1.23 -5.59
C ARG A 63 -16.77 0.12 -5.17
N SER A 64 -16.24 -1.01 -4.74
CA SER A 64 -17.02 -2.15 -4.28
C SER A 64 -17.86 -1.80 -3.05
N LYS A 65 -19.06 -2.37 -2.96
CA LYS A 65 -19.95 -2.23 -1.79
C LYS A 65 -19.35 -2.88 -0.53
N ASP A 66 -18.56 -3.93 -0.71
CA ASP A 66 -17.81 -4.59 0.37
C ASP A 66 -16.34 -4.74 -0.03
N PRO A 67 -15.53 -3.67 0.16
CA PRO A 67 -14.13 -3.67 -0.23
C PRO A 67 -13.32 -4.75 0.48
N ILE A 68 -13.64 -5.04 1.73
CA ILE A 68 -12.90 -6.02 2.54
C ILE A 68 -13.07 -7.42 1.95
N LEU A 69 -14.29 -7.80 1.66
CA LEU A 69 -14.60 -9.10 1.05
C LEU A 69 -14.02 -9.20 -0.36
N TYR A 70 -14.13 -8.13 -1.13
CA TYR A 70 -13.63 -8.08 -2.51
C TYR A 70 -12.12 -8.33 -2.58
N PHE A 71 -11.36 -7.63 -1.75
CA PHE A 71 -9.90 -7.76 -1.72
C PHE A 71 -9.37 -8.87 -0.79
N ALA A 72 -10.24 -9.63 -0.10
CA ALA A 72 -9.84 -10.72 0.81
C ALA A 72 -9.00 -11.81 0.13
N LYS A 73 -9.15 -11.98 -1.19
CA LYS A 73 -8.35 -12.91 -2.00
C LYS A 73 -6.87 -12.53 -2.05
N ILE A 74 -6.57 -11.22 -1.93
CA ILE A 74 -5.21 -10.69 -2.03
C ILE A 74 -4.63 -10.43 -0.66
N THR A 75 -5.44 -9.85 0.22
CA THR A 75 -5.00 -9.42 1.54
C THR A 75 -5.87 -10.10 2.59
N LYS A 76 -5.33 -11.09 3.27
CA LYS A 76 -5.99 -11.72 4.43
C LYS A 76 -6.29 -10.73 5.57
N ARG A 77 -5.83 -9.49 5.46
CA ARG A 77 -5.99 -8.40 6.43
C ARG A 77 -6.12 -7.07 5.70
N THR A 78 -7.30 -6.80 5.20
CA THR A 78 -7.72 -5.43 4.99
C THR A 78 -8.43 -5.00 6.27
N SER A 79 -7.70 -4.62 7.30
CA SER A 79 -8.39 -4.01 8.42
C SER A 79 -8.66 -2.55 8.06
N PRO A 80 -9.80 -2.00 8.42
CA PRO A 80 -10.00 -0.56 8.55
C PRO A 80 -9.04 -0.08 9.64
N VAL A 81 -7.84 0.32 9.24
CA VAL A 81 -6.70 0.48 10.16
C VAL A 81 -6.89 1.68 11.08
N TYR A 82 -7.78 2.63 10.74
CA TYR A 82 -7.86 3.90 11.45
C TYR A 82 -9.28 4.47 11.53
N ASP A 83 -10.24 3.62 11.73
CA ASP A 83 -11.65 3.99 11.92
C ASP A 83 -11.84 5.08 12.99
N TYR A 84 -11.08 4.93 14.09
CA TYR A 84 -11.10 5.85 15.22
C TYR A 84 -10.34 7.17 14.99
N ALA A 85 -9.49 7.26 13.98
CA ALA A 85 -8.65 8.43 13.73
C ALA A 85 -9.30 9.48 12.82
N LEU A 86 -10.36 9.10 12.11
CA LEU A 86 -10.95 9.93 11.06
C LEU A 86 -12.11 10.82 11.55
N GLY A 87 -12.50 10.73 12.80
CA GLY A 87 -13.66 11.48 13.30
C GLY A 87 -14.93 11.16 12.51
N LYS A 88 -15.64 12.18 12.03
CA LYS A 88 -16.74 11.98 11.07
C LYS A 88 -16.13 11.66 9.70
N ASP A 89 -16.42 10.48 9.17
CA ASP A 89 -16.01 10.05 7.83
C ASP A 89 -16.82 10.78 6.75
N ILE A 90 -16.50 12.05 6.54
CA ILE A 90 -17.21 12.95 5.62
C ILE A 90 -17.11 12.45 4.16
N PHE A 91 -16.06 11.68 3.84
CA PHE A 91 -15.78 11.24 2.47
C PHE A 91 -15.95 9.73 2.26
N GLY A 92 -16.44 8.99 3.24
CA GLY A 92 -16.53 7.52 3.17
C GLY A 92 -15.17 6.83 3.06
N ILE A 93 -14.09 7.49 3.49
CA ILE A 93 -12.72 6.96 3.35
C ILE A 93 -12.54 5.73 4.23
N SER A 94 -13.07 5.74 5.46
CA SER A 94 -12.95 4.63 6.40
C SER A 94 -13.57 3.35 5.87
N THR A 95 -14.67 3.46 5.14
CA THR A 95 -15.41 2.31 4.60
C THR A 95 -14.88 1.84 3.24
N ARG A 96 -14.21 2.71 2.49
CA ARG A 96 -13.77 2.44 1.11
C ARG A 96 -12.27 2.16 0.98
N HIS A 97 -11.47 2.56 1.96
CA HIS A 97 -10.02 2.41 1.84
C HIS A 97 -9.58 0.95 1.97
N ILE A 98 -8.65 0.59 1.11
CA ILE A 98 -7.98 -0.70 1.10
C ILE A 98 -6.48 -0.46 1.17
N CYS A 99 -5.84 -1.06 2.15
CA CYS A 99 -4.40 -1.01 2.32
C CYS A 99 -3.75 -2.20 1.63
N LEU A 100 -3.33 -2.03 0.38
CA LEU A 100 -2.65 -3.09 -0.36
C LEU A 100 -1.23 -3.28 0.14
N PRO A 101 -0.77 -4.52 0.27
CA PRO A 101 0.60 -4.80 0.67
C PRO A 101 1.58 -4.42 -0.43
N ILE A 102 2.68 -3.81 -0.03
CA ILE A 102 3.79 -3.47 -0.90
C ILE A 102 5.09 -3.66 -0.10
N TRP A 103 6.00 -4.48 -0.60
CA TRP A 103 7.26 -4.76 0.08
C TRP A 103 8.41 -4.91 -0.90
N TYR A 104 9.61 -4.75 -0.40
CA TYR A 104 10.83 -4.98 -1.16
C TYR A 104 10.93 -6.43 -1.63
N GLY A 105 11.22 -6.64 -2.91
CA GLY A 105 11.32 -7.97 -3.50
C GLY A 105 9.97 -8.67 -3.72
N GLN A 106 8.85 -7.93 -3.67
CA GLN A 106 7.55 -8.49 -4.03
C GLN A 106 7.58 -9.07 -5.46
N SER A 107 7.17 -10.33 -5.61
CA SER A 107 7.20 -10.99 -6.89
C SER A 107 6.25 -10.35 -7.90
N SER A 108 6.62 -10.43 -9.19
CA SER A 108 5.75 -9.93 -10.27
C SER A 108 4.40 -10.63 -10.29
N ALA A 109 4.33 -11.92 -9.99
CA ALA A 109 3.08 -12.69 -9.94
C ALA A 109 2.09 -12.12 -8.91
N ILE A 110 2.58 -11.73 -7.73
CA ILE A 110 1.75 -11.09 -6.70
C ILE A 110 1.29 -9.71 -7.18
N THR A 111 2.19 -8.93 -7.75
CA THR A 111 1.86 -7.60 -8.28
C THR A 111 0.82 -7.68 -9.40
N GLU A 112 0.96 -8.61 -10.35
CA GLU A 112 -0.02 -8.84 -11.42
C GLU A 112 -1.40 -9.23 -10.88
N ARG A 113 -1.43 -10.08 -9.87
CA ARG A 113 -2.69 -10.46 -9.22
C ARG A 113 -3.38 -9.25 -8.60
N ILE A 114 -2.64 -8.38 -7.92
CA ILE A 114 -3.19 -7.15 -7.36
C ILE A 114 -3.69 -6.22 -8.47
N VAL A 115 -2.92 -6.04 -9.54
CA VAL A 115 -3.29 -5.24 -10.71
C VAL A 115 -4.59 -5.74 -11.34
N LYS A 116 -4.74 -7.06 -11.48
CA LYS A 116 -5.96 -7.67 -12.00
C LYS A 116 -7.18 -7.33 -11.15
N GLU A 117 -7.07 -7.51 -9.83
CA GLU A 117 -8.17 -7.21 -8.91
C GLU A 117 -8.55 -5.71 -8.92
N ILE A 118 -7.58 -4.79 -9.02
CA ILE A 118 -7.85 -3.36 -9.18
C ILE A 118 -8.63 -3.09 -10.48
N SER A 119 -8.30 -3.81 -11.55
CA SER A 119 -8.95 -3.62 -12.85
C SER A 119 -10.38 -4.16 -12.89
N GLU A 120 -10.72 -5.07 -11.99
CA GLU A 120 -12.04 -5.69 -11.85
C GLU A 120 -12.90 -5.01 -10.75
N ASP A 121 -12.33 -4.11 -9.94
CA ASP A 121 -13.04 -3.34 -8.91
C ASP A 121 -14.00 -2.31 -9.58
#